data_917b097327d66a950abf288e00c7898b
#
_entry.id   917b097327d66a950abf288e00c7898b
#
_cell.length_a   1.000
_cell.length_b   1.000
_cell.length_c   1.000
_cell.angle_alpha   90.00
_cell.angle_beta   90.00
_cell.angle_gamma   90.00
#
_symmetry.space_group_name_H-M   'P 1'
#
loop_
_entity.id
_entity.type
_entity.pdbx_description
1 polymer ?
#
loop_
_entity_poly.entity_id
_entity_poly.type
_entity_poly.pdbx_seq_one_letter_code
_entity_poly.pdbx_strand_id
1 'polypeptide(L)'
;MAMVARRSFGAAEENIPGVPSDLDHIILGTSDLDRGISWMEERCGVRAAIGGVHPGRGTRNALLSLGPRRYLEIMAPDPQQAEAAGKTSPMVKKLLGLKEPRLIAWAVHTSDLASLAKKAAAAGIDIDPPRDGSRARPDGKILRWKSFGLKDDRDGLLPFFIEWSADSVHPSQDAPAGCLIKAFSLESGTDGVIQATLSKLGIAVESKAGSKPLLYARFTGKKGEFEL
;
A
#
# COMPACT_ATOMS: atom_id res chain seq x y z
N MET A 1 25.52 2.48 37.22
CA MET A 1 24.21 2.78 36.63
C MET A 1 24.43 3.50 35.31
N ALA A 2 24.38 2.82 34.22
CA ALA A 2 24.53 3.40 32.87
C ALA A 2 23.12 3.70 32.30
N MET A 3 22.87 4.97 32.10
CA MET A 3 21.62 5.52 31.55
C MET A 3 21.63 5.27 30.05
N VAL A 4 20.86 4.27 29.59
CA VAL A 4 20.66 4.00 28.17
C VAL A 4 19.73 5.07 27.61
N ALA A 5 20.31 6.01 26.88
CA ALA A 5 19.56 7.03 26.15
C ALA A 5 18.67 6.34 25.09
N ARG A 6 17.36 6.38 25.28
CA ARG A 6 16.37 6.04 24.26
C ARG A 6 16.48 7.10 23.16
N ARG A 7 17.10 6.73 22.05
CA ARG A 7 17.00 7.51 20.81
C ARG A 7 15.57 7.34 20.28
N SER A 8 14.74 8.34 20.48
CA SER A 8 13.50 8.53 19.73
C SER A 8 13.87 8.92 18.29
N PHE A 9 13.90 7.94 17.40
CA PHE A 9 13.98 8.21 15.97
C PHE A 9 12.59 8.61 15.47
N GLY A 10 12.25 9.87 15.65
CA GLY A 10 11.34 10.55 14.76
C GLY A 10 12.12 10.88 13.49
N ALA A 11 12.26 9.94 12.57
CA ALA A 11 12.69 10.29 11.21
C ALA A 11 11.63 11.23 10.66
N ALA A 12 11.98 12.50 10.42
CA ALA A 12 11.13 13.44 9.73
C ALA A 12 10.71 12.81 8.40
N GLU A 13 9.44 12.91 8.07
CA GLU A 13 8.92 12.45 6.77
C GLU A 13 9.71 13.18 5.69
N GLU A 14 10.48 12.44 4.91
CA GLU A 14 11.21 13.01 3.80
C GLU A 14 10.21 13.44 2.74
N ASN A 15 10.09 14.74 2.53
CA ASN A 15 9.26 15.27 1.47
C ASN A 15 9.94 14.98 0.11
N ILE A 16 9.44 13.99 -0.59
CA ILE A 16 9.94 13.61 -1.92
C ILE A 16 9.02 14.29 -2.94
N PRO A 17 9.53 15.24 -3.74
CA PRO A 17 8.74 15.90 -4.78
C PRO A 17 8.08 14.87 -5.70
N GLY A 18 6.76 14.98 -5.92
CA GLY A 18 6.01 14.04 -6.75
C GLY A 18 5.62 12.73 -6.07
N VAL A 19 5.79 12.64 -4.74
CA VAL A 19 5.26 11.54 -3.91
C VAL A 19 4.36 12.15 -2.85
N PRO A 20 3.10 11.68 -2.66
CA PRO A 20 2.25 12.16 -1.58
C PRO A 20 2.95 12.03 -0.23
N SER A 21 2.89 13.08 0.61
CA SER A 21 3.53 13.09 1.95
C SER A 21 3.05 11.92 2.81
N ASP A 22 1.78 11.65 2.73
CA ASP A 22 1.03 10.66 3.52
C ASP A 22 0.91 9.30 2.82
N LEU A 23 1.66 9.08 1.73
CA LEU A 23 1.76 7.76 1.12
C LEU A 23 2.33 6.75 2.13
N ASP A 24 1.54 5.75 2.49
CA ASP A 24 1.95 4.66 3.38
C ASP A 24 2.57 3.51 2.59
N HIS A 25 1.83 2.97 1.64
CA HIS A 25 2.34 1.90 0.79
C HIS A 25 1.62 1.82 -0.56
N ILE A 26 2.27 1.12 -1.46
CA ILE A 26 1.74 0.79 -2.78
C ILE A 26 1.60 -0.72 -2.87
N ILE A 27 0.53 -1.21 -3.47
CA ILE A 27 0.28 -2.64 -3.65
C ILE A 27 0.63 -3.07 -5.07
N LEU A 28 1.61 -3.96 -5.18
CA LEU A 28 1.91 -4.73 -6.38
C LEU A 28 1.13 -6.03 -6.33
N GLY A 29 0.06 -6.14 -7.11
CA GLY A 29 -0.72 -7.37 -7.23
C GLY A 29 -0.05 -8.38 -8.13
N THR A 30 -0.19 -9.65 -7.80
CA THR A 30 0.27 -10.79 -8.60
C THR A 30 -0.60 -12.00 -8.35
N SER A 31 -0.68 -12.93 -9.31
CA SER A 31 -1.39 -14.21 -9.12
C SER A 31 -0.57 -15.24 -8.33
N ASP A 32 0.74 -15.05 -8.23
CA ASP A 32 1.66 -15.90 -7.46
C ASP A 32 2.68 -15.06 -6.73
N LEU A 33 2.85 -15.31 -5.41
CA LEU A 33 3.70 -14.48 -4.56
C LEU A 33 5.18 -14.60 -4.90
N ASP A 34 5.66 -15.82 -5.14
CA ASP A 34 7.09 -16.06 -5.44
C ASP A 34 7.47 -15.46 -6.78
N ARG A 35 6.57 -15.53 -7.76
CA ARG A 35 6.71 -14.84 -9.04
C ARG A 35 6.78 -13.32 -8.85
N GLY A 36 5.90 -12.74 -8.04
CA GLY A 36 5.90 -11.31 -7.75
C GLY A 36 7.19 -10.86 -7.06
N ILE A 37 7.68 -11.63 -6.09
CA ILE A 37 8.95 -11.39 -5.39
C ILE A 37 10.11 -11.40 -6.39
N SER A 38 10.21 -12.43 -7.21
CA SER A 38 11.30 -12.57 -8.20
C SER A 38 11.24 -11.48 -9.26
N TRP A 39 10.05 -11.16 -9.74
CA TRP A 39 9.81 -10.09 -10.72
C TRP A 39 10.27 -8.71 -10.19
N MET A 40 10.01 -8.42 -8.92
CA MET A 40 10.46 -7.18 -8.28
C MET A 40 11.96 -7.17 -8.01
N GLU A 41 12.53 -8.30 -7.54
CA GLU A 41 13.96 -8.48 -7.30
C GLU A 41 14.79 -8.29 -8.58
N GLU A 42 14.31 -8.79 -9.70
CA GLU A 42 14.96 -8.60 -11.02
C GLU A 42 15.10 -7.13 -11.39
N ARG A 43 14.17 -6.27 -10.98
CA ARG A 43 14.14 -4.83 -11.27
C ARG A 43 14.94 -4.00 -10.28
N CYS A 44 14.71 -4.21 -8.99
CA CYS A 44 15.32 -3.36 -7.96
C CYS A 44 16.62 -3.93 -7.38
N GLY A 45 16.91 -5.23 -7.57
CA GLY A 45 18.08 -5.89 -6.98
C GLY A 45 17.96 -6.15 -5.48
N VAL A 46 16.74 -6.13 -4.93
CA VAL A 46 16.45 -6.40 -3.52
C VAL A 46 15.28 -7.38 -3.44
N ARG A 47 15.49 -8.49 -2.75
CA ARG A 47 14.44 -9.48 -2.53
C ARG A 47 13.51 -9.04 -1.41
N ALA A 48 12.20 -9.00 -1.69
CA ALA A 48 11.18 -8.74 -0.69
C ALA A 48 11.10 -9.88 0.34
N ALA A 49 10.85 -9.55 1.60
CA ALA A 49 10.67 -10.53 2.67
C ALA A 49 9.20 -10.91 2.81
N ILE A 50 8.94 -12.20 3.11
CA ILE A 50 7.59 -12.67 3.41
C ILE A 50 7.03 -11.87 4.59
N GLY A 51 5.88 -11.28 4.38
CA GLY A 51 5.18 -10.50 5.40
C GLY A 51 4.26 -11.35 6.25
N GLY A 52 3.40 -12.13 5.62
CA GLY A 52 2.45 -13.04 6.28
C GLY A 52 1.15 -13.21 5.52
N VAL A 53 0.18 -13.78 6.20
CA VAL A 53 -1.17 -14.08 5.71
C VAL A 53 -2.14 -13.06 6.27
N HIS A 54 -3.14 -12.67 5.49
CA HIS A 54 -4.28 -11.86 5.95
C HIS A 54 -5.44 -12.79 6.32
N PRO A 55 -5.66 -13.08 7.61
CA PRO A 55 -6.68 -14.03 8.02
C PRO A 55 -8.07 -13.65 7.52
N GLY A 56 -8.78 -14.62 6.91
CA GLY A 56 -10.12 -14.43 6.39
C GLY A 56 -10.25 -13.57 5.13
N ARG A 57 -9.14 -13.01 4.61
CA ARG A 57 -9.13 -12.19 3.38
C ARG A 57 -8.70 -12.95 2.13
N GLY A 58 -8.13 -14.14 2.29
CA GLY A 58 -7.68 -14.99 1.18
C GLY A 58 -6.42 -14.51 0.48
N THR A 59 -5.63 -13.63 1.12
CA THR A 59 -4.41 -13.06 0.56
C THR A 59 -3.23 -13.23 1.50
N ARG A 60 -2.03 -13.24 0.93
CA ARG A 60 -0.73 -13.20 1.61
C ARG A 60 0.18 -12.17 0.94
N ASN A 61 1.24 -11.77 1.62
CA ASN A 61 2.11 -10.73 1.09
C ASN A 61 3.60 -10.96 1.35
N ALA A 62 4.41 -10.20 0.60
CA ALA A 62 5.81 -9.93 0.87
C ALA A 62 6.04 -8.42 0.83
N LEU A 63 7.04 -7.93 1.56
CA LEU A 63 7.25 -6.52 1.82
C LEU A 63 8.65 -6.08 1.42
N LEU A 64 8.76 -4.86 0.89
CA LEU A 64 9.99 -4.19 0.55
C LEU A 64 9.92 -2.74 1.01
N SER A 65 10.91 -2.27 1.79
CA SER A 65 10.96 -0.87 2.22
C SER A 65 11.20 0.05 1.02
N LEU A 66 10.44 1.15 0.95
CA LEU A 66 10.59 2.21 -0.06
C LEU A 66 11.15 3.50 0.55
N GLY A 67 11.76 3.41 1.71
CA GLY A 67 12.26 4.52 2.50
C GLY A 67 11.46 4.71 3.80
N PRO A 68 11.75 5.77 4.57
CA PRO A 68 11.06 6.04 5.83
C PRO A 68 9.54 6.10 5.66
N ARG A 69 8.82 5.34 6.50
CA ARG A 69 7.34 5.27 6.53
C ARG A 69 6.66 4.89 5.21
N ARG A 70 7.38 4.31 4.26
CA ARG A 70 6.83 3.85 2.98
C ARG A 70 7.29 2.45 2.64
N TYR A 71 6.41 1.61 2.09
CA TYR A 71 6.78 0.28 1.63
C TYR A 71 5.99 -0.15 0.39
N LEU A 72 6.53 -1.13 -0.31
CA LEU A 72 5.83 -1.88 -1.34
C LEU A 72 5.29 -3.16 -0.71
N GLU A 73 4.02 -3.41 -0.88
CA GLU A 73 3.37 -4.67 -0.57
C GLU A 73 3.17 -5.48 -1.85
N ILE A 74 3.87 -6.59 -1.98
CA ILE A 74 3.60 -7.58 -3.03
C ILE A 74 2.50 -8.49 -2.52
N MET A 75 1.31 -8.41 -3.11
CA MET A 75 0.12 -9.12 -2.66
C MET A 75 -0.28 -10.21 -3.64
N ALA A 76 -0.54 -11.40 -3.12
CA ALA A 76 -1.01 -12.55 -3.90
C ALA A 76 -2.13 -13.29 -3.18
N PRO A 77 -2.91 -14.14 -3.88
CA PRO A 77 -3.81 -15.08 -3.22
C PRO A 77 -3.05 -16.00 -2.27
N ASP A 78 -3.65 -16.29 -1.13
CA ASP A 78 -3.14 -17.32 -0.22
C ASP A 78 -3.68 -18.69 -0.66
N PRO A 79 -2.84 -19.66 -1.05
CA PRO A 79 -3.30 -20.97 -1.52
C PRO A 79 -4.19 -21.71 -0.51
N GLN A 80 -4.03 -21.46 0.77
CA GLN A 80 -4.80 -22.12 1.83
C GLN A 80 -6.21 -21.54 2.01
N GLN A 81 -6.46 -20.31 1.59
CA GLN A 81 -7.73 -19.60 1.78
C GLN A 81 -8.37 -19.13 0.46
N ALA A 82 -7.61 -19.04 -0.62
CA ALA A 82 -8.04 -18.37 -1.85
C ALA A 82 -9.26 -19.04 -2.50
N GLU A 83 -9.41 -20.35 -2.40
CA GLU A 83 -10.56 -21.05 -2.97
C GLU A 83 -11.87 -20.61 -2.29
N ALA A 84 -11.90 -20.61 -0.96
CA ALA A 84 -13.08 -20.17 -0.20
C ALA A 84 -13.30 -18.64 -0.36
N ALA A 85 -12.24 -17.84 -0.25
CA ALA A 85 -12.29 -16.39 -0.38
C ALA A 85 -12.55 -15.95 -1.81
N GLY A 86 -12.05 -16.66 -2.83
CA GLY A 86 -12.25 -16.34 -4.25
C GLY A 86 -13.71 -16.33 -4.69
N LYS A 87 -14.60 -16.99 -3.96
CA LYS A 87 -16.05 -16.96 -4.23
C LYS A 87 -16.68 -15.61 -3.85
N THR A 88 -16.12 -14.91 -2.87
CA THR A 88 -16.71 -13.69 -2.28
C THR A 88 -15.81 -12.46 -2.34
N SER A 89 -14.48 -12.63 -2.36
CA SER A 89 -13.51 -11.53 -2.33
C SER A 89 -13.21 -10.99 -3.74
N PRO A 90 -13.61 -9.73 -4.06
CA PRO A 90 -13.21 -9.09 -5.31
C PRO A 90 -11.70 -9.00 -5.48
N MET A 91 -10.95 -8.75 -4.40
CA MET A 91 -9.49 -8.65 -4.42
C MET A 91 -8.85 -9.99 -4.84
N VAL A 92 -9.28 -11.13 -4.28
CA VAL A 92 -8.75 -12.44 -4.67
C VAL A 92 -9.03 -12.72 -6.14
N LYS A 93 -10.25 -12.40 -6.63
CA LYS A 93 -10.59 -12.53 -8.07
C LYS A 93 -9.69 -11.67 -8.94
N LYS A 94 -9.45 -10.40 -8.54
CA LYS A 94 -8.56 -9.48 -9.24
C LYS A 94 -7.14 -10.06 -9.33
N LEU A 95 -6.58 -10.54 -8.22
CA LEU A 95 -5.24 -11.11 -8.16
C LEU A 95 -5.11 -12.37 -9.02
N LEU A 96 -6.05 -13.31 -8.94
CA LEU A 96 -6.06 -14.52 -9.76
C LEU A 96 -6.12 -14.23 -11.27
N GLY A 97 -6.75 -13.13 -11.67
CA GLY A 97 -6.87 -12.70 -13.07
C GLY A 97 -5.62 -12.01 -13.62
N LEU A 98 -4.62 -11.70 -12.80
CA LEU A 98 -3.42 -10.99 -13.24
C LEU A 98 -2.47 -11.93 -14.01
N LYS A 99 -2.20 -11.59 -15.27
CA LYS A 99 -1.21 -12.28 -16.10
C LYS A 99 0.21 -11.89 -15.71
N GLU A 100 0.43 -10.61 -15.38
CA GLU A 100 1.71 -10.02 -14.96
C GLU A 100 1.54 -9.20 -13.68
N PRO A 101 2.57 -9.10 -12.83
CA PRO A 101 2.55 -8.20 -11.67
C PRO A 101 2.32 -6.75 -12.11
N ARG A 102 1.43 -6.04 -11.42
CA ARG A 102 1.17 -4.61 -11.66
C ARG A 102 0.71 -3.90 -10.39
N LEU A 103 0.85 -2.60 -10.35
CA LEU A 103 0.28 -1.78 -9.27
C LEU A 103 -1.26 -1.83 -9.36
N ILE A 104 -1.92 -2.07 -8.22
CA ILE A 104 -3.38 -2.30 -8.17
C ILE A 104 -4.10 -1.46 -7.13
N ALA A 105 -3.39 -0.89 -6.17
CA ALA A 105 -3.93 -0.04 -5.10
C ALA A 105 -2.80 0.70 -4.39
N TRP A 106 -3.16 1.66 -3.57
CA TRP A 106 -2.25 2.38 -2.68
C TRP A 106 -2.96 2.84 -1.41
N ALA A 107 -2.20 3.10 -0.37
CA ALA A 107 -2.69 3.49 0.93
C ALA A 107 -2.14 4.84 1.35
N VAL A 108 -2.98 5.60 2.05
CA VAL A 108 -2.63 6.84 2.73
C VAL A 108 -2.71 6.60 4.24
N HIS A 109 -1.65 6.94 4.97
CA HIS A 109 -1.68 6.88 6.42
C HIS A 109 -2.38 8.09 7.03
N THR A 110 -2.99 7.87 8.18
CA THR A 110 -3.57 8.92 9.01
C THR A 110 -3.35 8.59 10.48
N SER A 111 -3.31 9.61 11.32
CA SER A 111 -3.30 9.45 12.79
C SER A 111 -4.71 9.49 13.41
N ASP A 112 -5.74 9.77 12.61
CA ASP A 112 -7.14 9.85 13.06
C ASP A 112 -8.08 9.39 11.93
N LEU A 113 -8.21 8.07 11.83
CA LEU A 113 -9.06 7.43 10.82
C LEU A 113 -10.54 7.79 11.01
N ALA A 114 -10.96 7.97 12.26
CA ALA A 114 -12.35 8.28 12.56
C ALA A 114 -12.76 9.68 12.07
N SER A 115 -11.90 10.68 12.27
CA SER A 115 -12.12 12.03 11.76
C SER A 115 -12.08 12.05 10.23
N LEU A 116 -11.19 11.29 9.61
CA LEU A 116 -11.11 11.19 8.16
C LEU A 116 -12.37 10.53 7.57
N ALA A 117 -12.89 9.48 8.21
CA ALA A 117 -14.15 8.85 7.79
C ALA A 117 -15.34 9.82 7.87
N LYS A 118 -15.42 10.65 8.93
CA LYS A 118 -16.44 11.70 9.05
C LYS A 118 -16.30 12.77 7.96
N LYS A 119 -15.06 13.17 7.65
CA LYS A 119 -14.77 14.13 6.58
C LYS A 119 -15.20 13.58 5.22
N ALA A 120 -14.91 12.31 4.92
CA ALA A 120 -15.33 11.65 3.69
C ALA A 120 -16.87 11.64 3.56
N ALA A 121 -17.57 11.22 4.62
CA ALA A 121 -19.03 11.20 4.65
C ALA A 121 -19.64 12.61 4.46
N ALA A 122 -19.09 13.63 5.12
CA ALA A 122 -19.54 15.02 4.98
C ALA A 122 -19.31 15.58 3.56
N ALA A 123 -18.29 15.05 2.85
CA ALA A 123 -18.00 15.39 1.46
C ALA A 123 -18.84 14.61 0.45
N GLY A 124 -19.75 13.75 0.91
CA GLY A 124 -20.59 12.89 0.06
C GLY A 124 -19.82 11.74 -0.59
N ILE A 125 -18.74 11.30 0.03
CA ILE A 125 -17.91 10.18 -0.44
C ILE A 125 -18.31 8.91 0.32
N ASP A 126 -18.80 7.92 -0.40
CA ASP A 126 -19.17 6.62 0.18
C ASP A 126 -17.94 5.81 0.56
N ILE A 127 -17.89 5.36 1.80
CA ILE A 127 -16.80 4.56 2.34
C ILE A 127 -17.31 3.19 2.82
N ASP A 128 -16.42 2.21 2.83
CA ASP A 128 -16.62 1.00 3.63
C ASP A 128 -16.53 1.33 5.11
N PRO A 129 -17.28 0.63 5.98
CA PRO A 129 -17.10 0.80 7.42
C PRO A 129 -15.64 0.56 7.82
N PRO A 130 -15.06 1.40 8.70
CA PRO A 130 -13.73 1.16 9.25
C PRO A 130 -13.64 -0.22 9.90
N ARG A 131 -12.54 -0.92 9.64
CA ARG A 131 -12.31 -2.29 10.13
C ARG A 131 -10.95 -2.40 10.78
N ASP A 132 -10.89 -3.19 11.85
CA ASP A 132 -9.63 -3.63 12.42
C ASP A 132 -8.96 -4.63 11.49
N GLY A 133 -7.64 -4.54 11.40
CA GLY A 133 -6.79 -5.48 10.69
C GLY A 133 -5.65 -5.93 11.59
N SER A 134 -5.21 -7.14 11.38
CA SER A 134 -4.02 -7.65 12.04
C SER A 134 -3.32 -8.68 11.15
N ARG A 135 -2.02 -8.84 11.40
CA ARG A 135 -1.20 -9.83 10.73
C ARG A 135 -0.08 -10.30 11.66
N ALA A 136 0.04 -11.60 11.81
CA ALA A 136 1.22 -12.16 12.45
C ALA A 136 2.44 -12.03 11.52
N ARG A 137 3.56 -11.62 12.08
CA ARG A 137 4.86 -11.56 11.43
C ARG A 137 5.59 -12.90 11.59
N PRO A 138 6.62 -13.18 10.77
CA PRO A 138 7.44 -14.38 10.95
C PRO A 138 8.12 -14.48 12.33
N ASP A 139 8.40 -13.34 13.00
CA ASP A 139 8.97 -13.26 14.35
C ASP A 139 7.92 -13.43 15.47
N GLY A 140 6.67 -13.76 15.13
CA GLY A 140 5.57 -13.96 16.06
C GLY A 140 4.90 -12.69 16.58
N LYS A 141 5.43 -11.50 16.30
CA LYS A 141 4.78 -10.23 16.66
C LYS A 141 3.56 -10.01 15.79
N ILE A 142 2.57 -9.32 16.34
CA ILE A 142 1.34 -9.00 15.65
C ILE A 142 1.34 -7.53 15.29
N LEU A 143 1.22 -7.22 13.99
CA LEU A 143 0.88 -5.89 13.53
C LEU A 143 -0.62 -5.69 13.64
N ARG A 144 -1.04 -4.47 14.05
CA ARG A 144 -2.45 -4.07 14.14
C ARG A 144 -2.64 -2.72 13.49
N TRP A 145 -3.76 -2.56 12.83
CA TRP A 145 -4.17 -1.31 12.18
C TRP A 145 -5.68 -1.22 12.10
N LYS A 146 -6.16 -0.02 11.80
CA LYS A 146 -7.53 0.21 11.33
C LYS A 146 -7.46 0.71 9.90
N SER A 147 -8.45 0.39 9.10
CA SER A 147 -8.50 0.86 7.71
C SER A 147 -9.93 0.98 7.21
N PHE A 148 -10.13 1.86 6.23
CA PHE A 148 -11.32 1.85 5.39
C PHE A 148 -10.94 2.14 3.95
N GLY A 149 -11.74 1.63 3.01
CA GLY A 149 -11.66 1.93 1.59
C GLY A 149 -12.82 2.83 1.15
N LEU A 150 -12.72 3.37 -0.06
CA LEU A 150 -13.84 4.01 -0.73
C LEU A 150 -14.63 2.92 -1.46
N LYS A 151 -15.97 3.00 -1.45
CA LYS A 151 -16.81 2.01 -2.14
C LYS A 151 -16.58 1.99 -3.64
N ASP A 152 -16.35 3.17 -4.20
CA ASP A 152 -15.87 3.34 -5.59
C ASP A 152 -14.43 3.83 -5.54
N ASP A 153 -13.48 2.89 -5.54
CA ASP A 153 -12.04 3.17 -5.52
C ASP A 153 -11.46 3.42 -6.92
N ARG A 154 -12.31 3.47 -7.94
CA ARG A 154 -11.90 3.67 -9.33
C ARG A 154 -10.84 2.67 -9.81
N ASP A 155 -11.08 1.39 -9.50
CA ASP A 155 -10.17 0.25 -9.79
C ASP A 155 -8.78 0.40 -9.13
N GLY A 156 -8.74 1.04 -7.96
CA GLY A 156 -7.55 1.26 -7.15
C GLY A 156 -6.82 2.58 -7.42
N LEU A 157 -7.39 3.47 -8.25
CA LEU A 157 -6.84 4.82 -8.45
C LEU A 157 -7.06 5.70 -7.22
N LEU A 158 -8.15 5.51 -6.50
CA LEU A 158 -8.38 6.17 -5.22
C LEU A 158 -7.83 5.32 -4.08
N PRO A 159 -7.19 5.93 -3.07
CA PRO A 159 -6.55 5.20 -1.99
C PRO A 159 -7.54 4.61 -1.00
N PHE A 160 -7.10 3.61 -0.27
CA PHE A 160 -7.66 3.32 1.04
C PHE A 160 -6.82 3.99 2.14
N PHE A 161 -7.39 4.05 3.35
CA PHE A 161 -6.78 4.75 4.48
C PHE A 161 -6.43 3.78 5.58
N ILE A 162 -5.27 4.02 6.21
CA ILE A 162 -4.74 3.16 7.26
C ILE A 162 -4.24 4.00 8.45
N GLU A 163 -4.58 3.52 9.65
CA GLU A 163 -4.07 4.01 10.92
C GLU A 163 -3.39 2.86 11.64
N TRP A 164 -2.09 2.94 11.82
CA TRP A 164 -1.30 1.94 12.54
C TRP A 164 -1.49 2.10 14.04
N SER A 165 -1.66 0.98 14.76
CA SER A 165 -1.65 1.00 16.22
C SER A 165 -0.27 1.43 16.75
N ALA A 166 -0.25 2.18 17.83
CA ALA A 166 0.98 2.76 18.39
C ALA A 166 2.03 1.71 18.81
N ASP A 167 1.61 0.48 19.10
CA ASP A 167 2.45 -0.68 19.41
C ASP A 167 2.95 -1.45 18.18
N SER A 168 2.49 -1.09 16.99
CA SER A 168 2.89 -1.74 15.76
C SER A 168 4.14 -1.10 15.17
N VAL A 169 5.15 -1.92 14.89
CA VAL A 169 6.32 -1.47 14.13
C VAL A 169 5.91 -1.34 12.65
N HIS A 170 6.04 -0.12 12.11
CA HIS A 170 5.68 0.13 10.72
C HIS A 170 6.51 -0.75 9.77
N PRO A 171 5.91 -1.40 8.75
CA PRO A 171 6.60 -2.35 7.88
C PRO A 171 7.86 -1.81 7.19
N SER A 172 7.94 -0.52 6.91
CA SER A 172 9.14 0.09 6.31
C SER A 172 10.40 0.00 7.18
N GLN A 173 10.25 -0.25 8.49
CA GLN A 173 11.38 -0.24 9.43
C GLN A 173 12.17 -1.55 9.43
N ASP A 174 11.54 -2.65 9.04
CA ASP A 174 12.13 -3.98 9.08
C ASP A 174 11.95 -4.80 7.79
N ALA A 175 11.22 -4.29 6.82
CA ALA A 175 11.27 -4.84 5.46
C ALA A 175 12.65 -4.57 4.83
N PRO A 176 13.13 -5.45 3.91
CA PRO A 176 14.40 -5.27 3.23
C PRO A 176 14.50 -3.88 2.58
N ALA A 177 15.58 -3.18 2.87
CA ALA A 177 15.85 -1.84 2.34
C ALA A 177 16.75 -1.90 1.10
N GLY A 178 16.81 -0.80 0.34
CA GLY A 178 17.64 -0.67 -0.86
C GLY A 178 16.83 -0.43 -2.13
N CYS A 179 15.54 -0.17 -1.98
CA CYS A 179 14.67 0.39 -3.00
C CYS A 179 14.03 1.67 -2.44
N LEU A 180 14.02 2.75 -3.21
CA LEU A 180 13.43 4.03 -2.81
C LEU A 180 12.42 4.47 -3.85
N ILE A 181 11.27 4.98 -3.40
CA ILE A 181 10.32 5.63 -4.30
C ILE A 181 10.82 7.02 -4.66
N LYS A 182 10.69 7.39 -5.94
CA LYS A 182 11.11 8.68 -6.50
C LYS A 182 9.97 9.50 -7.07
N ALA A 183 8.92 8.85 -7.53
CA ALA A 183 7.69 9.51 -7.97
C ALA A 183 6.51 8.54 -7.83
N PHE A 184 5.33 9.11 -7.66
CA PHE A 184 4.06 8.40 -7.69
C PHE A 184 2.99 9.27 -8.33
N SER A 185 2.32 8.75 -9.34
CA SER A 185 1.27 9.47 -10.04
C SER A 185 0.15 8.55 -10.48
N LEU A 186 -0.96 9.15 -10.85
CA LEU A 186 -2.14 8.49 -11.38
C LEU A 186 -2.28 8.84 -12.86
N GLU A 187 -2.70 7.88 -13.67
CA GLU A 187 -3.20 8.12 -15.00
C GLU A 187 -4.67 7.72 -15.05
N SER A 188 -5.53 8.63 -15.49
CA SER A 188 -6.95 8.36 -15.56
C SER A 188 -7.58 9.00 -16.79
N GLY A 189 -8.77 8.49 -17.15
CA GLY A 189 -9.63 9.17 -18.12
C GLY A 189 -10.00 10.60 -17.69
N THR A 190 -10.74 11.30 -18.50
CA THR A 190 -10.89 12.74 -18.50
C THR A 190 -11.87 13.34 -17.49
N ASP A 191 -12.40 12.57 -16.57
CA ASP A 191 -13.60 13.01 -15.83
C ASP A 191 -13.31 13.93 -14.63
N GLY A 192 -12.08 14.20 -14.27
CA GLY A 192 -11.74 15.06 -13.13
C GLY A 192 -12.27 14.58 -11.76
N VAL A 193 -13.05 13.50 -11.74
CA VAL A 193 -13.69 12.96 -10.53
C VAL A 193 -12.66 12.49 -9.52
N ILE A 194 -11.60 11.84 -10.00
CA ILE A 194 -10.51 11.36 -9.13
C ILE A 194 -9.85 12.53 -8.44
N GLN A 195 -9.45 13.56 -9.18
CA GLN A 195 -8.81 14.75 -8.63
C GLN A 195 -9.73 15.51 -7.66
N ALA A 196 -11.01 15.63 -8.00
CA ALA A 196 -11.99 16.25 -7.12
C ALA A 196 -12.15 15.47 -5.80
N THR A 197 -12.20 14.13 -5.87
CA THR A 197 -12.29 13.26 -4.69
C THR A 197 -11.05 13.37 -3.81
N LEU A 198 -9.87 13.30 -4.40
CA LEU A 198 -8.60 13.46 -3.69
C LEU A 198 -8.48 14.81 -3.01
N SER A 199 -8.86 15.88 -3.71
CA SER A 199 -8.88 17.25 -3.15
C SER A 199 -9.83 17.39 -1.95
N LYS A 200 -11.03 16.81 -2.02
CA LYS A 200 -11.99 16.80 -0.89
C LYS A 200 -11.41 16.07 0.33
N LEU A 201 -10.62 15.03 0.11
CA LEU A 201 -9.96 14.29 1.18
C LEU A 201 -8.67 14.97 1.67
N GLY A 202 -8.14 15.93 0.92
CA GLY A 202 -6.93 16.68 1.26
C GLY A 202 -5.66 15.97 0.81
N ILE A 203 -5.76 15.10 -0.21
CA ILE A 203 -4.64 14.33 -0.73
C ILE A 203 -4.09 15.03 -1.98
N ALA A 204 -2.79 15.29 -1.97
CA ALA A 204 -2.07 15.84 -3.12
C ALA A 204 -1.30 14.71 -3.83
N VAL A 205 -1.69 14.40 -5.06
CA VAL A 205 -1.01 13.45 -5.93
C VAL A 205 -1.06 13.94 -7.37
N GLU A 206 0.01 13.72 -8.12
CA GLU A 206 0.05 14.05 -9.54
C GLU A 206 -0.91 13.14 -10.32
N SER A 207 -1.77 13.73 -11.14
CA SER A 207 -2.68 13.01 -12.02
C SER A 207 -2.47 13.47 -13.44
N LYS A 208 -2.36 12.51 -14.35
CA LYS A 208 -2.20 12.73 -15.80
C LYS A 208 -3.42 12.20 -16.54
N ALA A 209 -3.79 12.87 -17.62
CA ALA A 209 -4.80 12.34 -18.52
C ALA A 209 -4.21 11.16 -19.31
N GLY A 210 -4.96 10.05 -19.38
CA GLY A 210 -4.56 8.86 -20.09
C GLY A 210 -5.73 8.03 -20.57
N SER A 211 -5.45 7.08 -21.44
CA SER A 211 -6.48 6.24 -22.05
C SER A 211 -6.96 5.08 -21.15
N LYS A 212 -6.22 4.78 -20.11
CA LYS A 212 -6.50 3.68 -19.17
C LYS A 212 -6.19 4.09 -17.74
N PRO A 213 -6.96 3.59 -16.75
CA PRO A 213 -6.63 3.80 -15.36
C PRO A 213 -5.33 3.07 -15.00
N LEU A 214 -4.31 3.82 -14.58
CA LEU A 214 -3.01 3.29 -14.19
C LEU A 214 -2.50 3.99 -12.93
N LEU A 215 -1.89 3.22 -12.05
CA LEU A 215 -0.97 3.70 -11.04
C LEU A 215 0.43 3.64 -11.61
N TYR A 216 1.18 4.68 -11.42
CA TYR A 216 2.53 4.81 -11.91
C TYR A 216 3.48 5.16 -10.77
N ALA A 217 4.59 4.46 -10.68
CA ALA A 217 5.62 4.76 -9.70
C ALA A 217 7.02 4.59 -10.30
N ARG A 218 7.92 5.51 -9.95
CA ARG A 218 9.35 5.44 -10.27
C ARG A 218 10.14 5.17 -9.02
N PHE A 219 11.11 4.29 -9.14
CA PHE A 219 11.95 3.81 -8.06
C PHE A 219 13.43 3.90 -8.41
N THR A 220 14.26 3.96 -7.38
CA THR A 220 15.69 3.70 -7.48
C THR A 220 16.02 2.47 -6.64
N GLY A 221 16.55 1.44 -7.26
CA GLY A 221 17.02 0.22 -6.60
C GLY A 221 18.53 0.03 -6.77
N LYS A 222 19.05 -1.11 -6.31
CA LYS A 222 20.47 -1.47 -6.48
C LYS A 222 20.91 -1.65 -7.94
N LYS A 223 19.95 -1.89 -8.85
CA LYS A 223 20.18 -2.05 -10.30
C LYS A 223 19.94 -0.77 -11.09
N GLY A 224 19.68 0.35 -10.44
CA GLY A 224 19.38 1.61 -11.09
C GLY A 224 17.91 2.03 -10.93
N GLU A 225 17.48 2.97 -11.77
CA GLU A 225 16.10 3.45 -11.81
C GLU A 225 15.22 2.55 -12.67
N PHE A 226 13.97 2.40 -12.27
CA PHE A 226 12.94 1.67 -13.02
C PHE A 226 11.54 2.20 -12.69
N GLU A 227 10.58 1.83 -13.51
CA GLU A 227 9.19 2.28 -13.44
C GLU A 227 8.25 1.09 -13.43
N LEU A 228 7.10 1.27 -12.75
CA LEU A 228 5.99 0.33 -12.70
C LEU A 228 4.70 1.03 -13.06
#